data_c1a24190bcc449178d5412b2e7c77c58
#
_entry.id   c1a24190bcc449178d5412b2e7c77c58
#
_cell.length_a   1.000
_cell.length_b   1.000
_cell.length_c   1.000
_cell.angle_alpha   90.00
_cell.angle_beta   90.00
_cell.angle_gamma   90.00
#
_symmetry.space_group_name_H-M   'P 1'
#
loop_
_entity.id
_entity.type
_entity.pdbx_description
1 polymer ?
#
loop_
_entity_poly.entity_id
_entity_poly.type
_entity_poly.pdbx_seq_one_letter_code
_entity_poly.pdbx_strand_id
1 'polypeptide(L)'
;MLTDEILELKLETTKIDTLPGQWMFINYLGLEKPLKRAYSIANSETQGESSILTFLIKLLENGQGSNQLKSLQVGDEVGLEGPNGHFTLKNTPNPKVFLSTGSGLAPCYRMAKEDQSWSKKRFFFSVSYRKDLFYSEQIKALNIPETHISISREEAPWYEYGRIQIDNIDFPVETEFYLCGVPLMVKDFMTKLRARGYNNIYVEAY
;
A
#
# COMPACT_ATOMS: atom_id res chain seq x y z
N MET A 1 -0.05 11.68 -12.31
CA MET A 1 0.00 10.23 -12.67
C MET A 1 1.41 9.71 -12.41
N LEU A 2 1.53 8.54 -11.79
CA LEU A 2 2.82 7.86 -11.61
C LEU A 2 3.09 6.87 -12.75
N THR A 3 2.04 6.18 -13.21
CA THR A 3 2.03 5.32 -14.40
C THR A 3 0.72 5.55 -15.16
N ASP A 4 0.49 4.83 -16.26
CA ASP A 4 -0.78 4.92 -17.02
C ASP A 4 -2.00 4.53 -16.16
N GLU A 5 -1.80 3.68 -15.14
CA GLU A 5 -2.87 3.16 -14.29
C GLU A 5 -2.80 3.60 -12.82
N ILE A 6 -1.70 4.19 -12.37
CA ILE A 6 -1.53 4.58 -10.97
C ILE A 6 -1.52 6.09 -10.81
N LEU A 7 -2.47 6.59 -10.05
CA LEU A 7 -2.59 7.98 -9.62
C LEU A 7 -2.01 8.14 -8.20
N GLU A 8 -1.14 9.12 -8.01
CA GLU A 8 -0.87 9.69 -6.70
C GLU A 8 -1.83 10.86 -6.47
N LEU A 9 -2.70 10.73 -5.49
CA LEU A 9 -3.62 11.79 -5.08
C LEU A 9 -3.19 12.34 -3.72
N LYS A 10 -3.07 13.65 -3.62
CA LYS A 10 -2.82 14.36 -2.35
C LYS A 10 -4.03 15.20 -2.00
N LEU A 11 -4.53 15.03 -0.81
CA LEU A 11 -5.67 15.79 -0.29
C LEU A 11 -5.24 16.51 0.99
N GLU A 12 -5.50 17.80 1.04
CA GLU A 12 -5.38 18.60 2.25
C GLU A 12 -6.72 18.56 3.00
N THR A 13 -6.66 18.42 4.31
CA THR A 13 -7.83 18.41 5.20
C THR A 13 -7.46 19.07 6.52
N THR A 14 -8.45 19.41 7.34
CA THR A 14 -8.21 19.75 8.75
C THR A 14 -7.40 18.65 9.42
N LYS A 15 -6.63 19.00 10.44
CA LYS A 15 -5.77 18.05 11.16
C LYS A 15 -6.54 16.80 11.56
N ILE A 16 -5.99 15.66 11.16
CA ILE A 16 -6.57 14.34 11.44
C ILE A 16 -5.46 13.34 11.78
N ASP A 17 -5.64 12.61 12.87
CA ASP A 17 -4.72 11.54 13.28
C ASP A 17 -5.12 10.24 12.58
N THR A 18 -4.17 9.61 11.92
CA THR A 18 -4.37 8.35 11.20
C THR A 18 -3.24 7.37 11.50
N LEU A 19 -3.56 6.09 11.65
CA LEU A 19 -2.57 5.04 11.85
C LEU A 19 -2.08 4.46 10.51
N PRO A 20 -0.80 4.04 10.40
CA PRO A 20 -0.30 3.32 9.23
C PRO A 20 -1.14 2.08 8.94
N GLY A 21 -1.63 2.00 7.70
CA GLY A 21 -2.50 0.92 7.23
C GLY A 21 -3.99 1.25 7.20
N GLN A 22 -4.42 2.35 7.82
CA GLN A 22 -5.81 2.81 7.70
C GLN A 22 -6.10 3.38 6.31
N TRP A 23 -7.39 3.45 6.00
CA TRP A 23 -7.95 3.97 4.77
C TRP A 23 -9.05 5.00 5.03
N MET A 24 -9.39 5.79 4.00
CA MET A 24 -10.49 6.78 4.00
C MET A 24 -11.46 6.45 2.86
N PHE A 25 -12.74 6.76 3.06
CA PHE A 25 -13.63 6.97 1.93
C PHE A 25 -13.37 8.35 1.33
N ILE A 26 -13.25 8.40 0.01
CA ILE A 26 -13.35 9.62 -0.77
C ILE A 26 -14.77 9.69 -1.35
N ASN A 27 -15.50 10.73 -1.00
CA ASN A 27 -16.86 11.00 -1.47
C ASN A 27 -16.78 12.03 -2.61
N TYR A 28 -17.27 11.65 -3.78
CA TYR A 28 -17.29 12.52 -4.96
C TYR A 28 -18.51 13.44 -4.90
N LEU A 29 -18.26 14.75 -4.88
CA LEU A 29 -19.31 15.78 -4.73
C LEU A 29 -19.97 16.09 -6.08
N GLY A 30 -21.18 16.68 -6.02
CA GLY A 30 -21.89 17.17 -7.22
C GLY A 30 -22.53 16.09 -8.10
N LEU A 31 -22.57 14.84 -7.67
CA LEU A 31 -23.20 13.75 -8.42
C LEU A 31 -24.67 13.57 -8.02
N GLU A 32 -25.54 13.24 -9.00
CA GLU A 32 -26.95 12.90 -8.74
C GLU A 32 -27.09 11.72 -7.76
N LYS A 33 -26.20 10.75 -7.86
CA LYS A 33 -26.14 9.59 -6.94
C LYS A 33 -24.84 9.62 -6.15
N PRO A 34 -24.94 9.50 -4.81
CA PRO A 34 -23.75 9.45 -3.97
C PRO A 34 -22.79 8.35 -4.42
N LEU A 35 -21.54 8.73 -4.61
CA LEU A 35 -20.46 7.80 -4.95
C LEU A 35 -19.32 8.00 -3.97
N LYS A 36 -18.93 6.91 -3.30
CA LYS A 36 -17.74 6.89 -2.45
C LYS A 36 -16.91 5.65 -2.71
N ARG A 37 -15.58 5.77 -2.54
CA ARG A 37 -14.62 4.66 -2.66
C ARG A 37 -13.61 4.73 -1.54
N ALA A 38 -13.23 3.56 -1.03
CA ALA A 38 -12.21 3.42 -0.01
C ALA A 38 -10.82 3.38 -0.65
N TYR A 39 -9.87 4.12 -0.04
CA TYR A 39 -8.48 4.13 -0.47
C TYR A 39 -7.55 4.15 0.74
N SER A 40 -6.56 3.26 0.74
CA SER A 40 -5.56 3.18 1.80
C SER A 40 -4.63 4.38 1.77
N ILE A 41 -4.31 4.91 2.95
CA ILE A 41 -3.45 6.08 3.11
C ILE A 41 -2.00 5.64 2.97
N ALA A 42 -1.32 6.12 1.92
CA ALA A 42 0.09 5.84 1.64
C ALA A 42 1.05 6.73 2.42
N ASN A 43 0.62 7.93 2.78
CA ASN A 43 1.37 8.87 3.61
C ASN A 43 0.44 9.86 4.29
N SER A 44 0.83 10.35 5.48
CA SER A 44 0.13 11.41 6.20
C SER A 44 1.16 12.36 6.79
N GLU A 45 1.02 13.64 6.46
CA GLU A 45 1.92 14.70 6.94
C GLU A 45 1.08 15.79 7.60
N THR A 46 1.42 16.13 8.84
CA THR A 46 0.77 17.23 9.56
C THR A 46 1.51 18.53 9.28
N GLN A 47 0.79 19.58 8.90
CA GLN A 47 1.30 20.91 8.64
C GLN A 47 0.43 21.93 9.40
N GLY A 48 0.85 22.30 10.61
CA GLY A 48 0.08 23.18 11.50
C GLY A 48 -1.29 22.57 11.85
N GLU A 49 -2.37 23.24 11.45
CA GLU A 49 -3.76 22.82 11.68
C GLU A 49 -4.32 21.96 10.53
N SER A 50 -3.52 21.58 9.55
CA SER A 50 -3.93 20.72 8.44
C SER A 50 -3.13 19.42 8.37
N SER A 51 -3.67 18.45 7.64
CA SER A 51 -3.01 17.21 7.27
C SER A 51 -3.05 17.04 5.76
N ILE A 52 -1.93 16.62 5.18
CA ILE A 52 -1.85 16.20 3.77
C ILE A 52 -1.84 14.68 3.74
N LEU A 53 -2.89 14.09 3.20
CA LEU A 53 -3.02 12.65 3.01
C LEU A 53 -2.66 12.29 1.57
N THR A 54 -1.78 11.30 1.39
CA THR A 54 -1.41 10.79 0.08
C THR A 54 -2.01 9.41 -0.14
N PHE A 55 -2.59 9.20 -1.32
CA PHE A 55 -3.18 7.94 -1.75
C PHE A 55 -2.53 7.45 -3.05
N LEU A 56 -2.30 6.15 -3.17
CA LEU A 56 -1.83 5.48 -4.38
C LEU A 56 -2.98 4.67 -4.95
N ILE A 57 -3.59 5.16 -6.02
CA ILE A 57 -4.87 4.65 -6.52
C ILE A 57 -4.68 4.00 -7.88
N LYS A 58 -5.08 2.74 -8.01
CA LYS A 58 -5.19 2.10 -9.32
C LYS A 58 -6.45 2.56 -10.01
N LEU A 59 -6.30 3.16 -11.18
CA LEU A 59 -7.40 3.58 -12.05
C LEU A 59 -7.87 2.39 -12.88
N LEU A 60 -9.15 2.09 -12.81
CA LEU A 60 -9.81 1.05 -13.62
C LEU A 60 -10.43 1.69 -14.85
N GLU A 61 -10.30 1.03 -16.02
CA GLU A 61 -10.75 1.57 -17.32
C GLU A 61 -12.22 2.02 -17.30
N ASN A 62 -13.12 1.22 -16.73
CA ASN A 62 -14.56 1.51 -16.65
C ASN A 62 -15.03 1.76 -15.20
N GLY A 63 -14.12 2.10 -14.29
CA GLY A 63 -14.45 2.35 -12.89
C GLY A 63 -15.10 3.71 -12.68
N GLN A 64 -16.31 3.75 -12.09
CA GLN A 64 -16.97 5.02 -11.79
C GLN A 64 -16.10 5.96 -10.94
N GLY A 65 -15.48 5.45 -9.86
CA GLY A 65 -14.56 6.24 -9.03
C GLY A 65 -13.31 6.68 -9.81
N SER A 66 -12.77 5.82 -10.69
CA SER A 66 -11.62 6.15 -11.54
C SER A 66 -11.95 7.27 -12.53
N ASN A 67 -13.15 7.26 -13.11
CA ASN A 67 -13.59 8.32 -14.02
C ASN A 67 -13.73 9.67 -13.28
N GLN A 68 -14.26 9.64 -12.05
CA GLN A 68 -14.33 10.86 -11.21
C GLN A 68 -12.93 11.38 -10.88
N LEU A 69 -12.01 10.51 -10.44
CA LEU A 69 -10.63 10.90 -10.14
C LEU A 69 -9.90 11.52 -11.35
N LYS A 70 -10.14 10.99 -12.55
CA LYS A 70 -9.56 11.54 -13.80
C LYS A 70 -10.09 12.93 -14.15
N SER A 71 -11.29 13.29 -13.70
CA SER A 71 -11.89 14.61 -13.96
C SER A 71 -11.51 15.68 -12.94
N LEU A 72 -10.99 15.29 -11.77
CA LEU A 72 -10.56 16.22 -10.74
C LEU A 72 -9.35 17.06 -11.18
N GLN A 73 -9.36 18.32 -10.80
CA GLN A 73 -8.26 19.25 -10.97
C GLN A 73 -7.71 19.68 -9.60
N VAL A 74 -6.51 20.24 -9.60
CA VAL A 74 -5.93 20.81 -8.39
C VAL A 74 -6.80 21.98 -7.92
N GLY A 75 -7.25 21.92 -6.68
CA GLY A 75 -8.16 22.90 -6.08
C GLY A 75 -9.61 22.41 -5.98
N ASP A 76 -9.95 21.29 -6.62
CA ASP A 76 -11.27 20.69 -6.46
C ASP A 76 -11.45 20.09 -5.06
N GLU A 77 -12.68 20.11 -4.57
CA GLU A 77 -13.04 19.57 -3.26
C GLU A 77 -13.65 18.17 -3.37
N VAL A 78 -13.31 17.32 -2.40
CA VAL A 78 -13.92 16.01 -2.19
C VAL A 78 -14.27 15.82 -0.72
N GLY A 79 -15.29 15.02 -0.42
CA GLY A 79 -15.58 14.66 0.96
C GLY A 79 -14.65 13.55 1.43
N LEU A 80 -14.22 13.60 2.69
CA LEU A 80 -13.47 12.54 3.36
C LEU A 80 -14.28 11.96 4.51
N GLU A 81 -14.26 10.63 4.65
CA GLU A 81 -14.92 9.92 5.76
C GLU A 81 -13.97 8.84 6.30
N GLY A 82 -13.67 8.89 7.57
CA GLY A 82 -12.73 8.00 8.24
C GLY A 82 -11.88 8.73 9.28
N PRO A 83 -10.70 8.20 9.69
CA PRO A 83 -10.04 6.99 9.16
C PRO A 83 -10.72 5.69 9.60
N ASN A 84 -10.59 4.65 8.78
CA ASN A 84 -11.15 3.32 9.02
C ASN A 84 -10.08 2.23 8.85
N GLY A 85 -10.43 0.98 9.25
CA GLY A 85 -9.60 -0.19 9.02
C GLY A 85 -8.87 -0.70 10.26
N HIS A 86 -8.63 -2.02 10.26
CA HIS A 86 -7.93 -2.74 11.32
C HIS A 86 -6.60 -3.34 10.86
N PHE A 87 -6.28 -3.21 9.58
CA PHE A 87 -4.99 -3.58 9.01
C PHE A 87 -3.96 -2.52 9.38
N THR A 88 -3.54 -2.49 10.64
CA THR A 88 -2.65 -1.46 11.17
C THR A 88 -1.34 -2.01 11.66
N LEU A 89 -0.27 -1.22 11.53
CA LEU A 89 1.05 -1.53 12.05
C LEU A 89 0.99 -1.81 13.55
N LYS A 90 1.59 -2.90 14.00
CA LYS A 90 1.71 -3.26 15.42
C LYS A 90 2.96 -2.64 16.01
N ASN A 91 2.81 -2.02 17.17
CA ASN A 91 3.93 -1.45 17.92
C ASN A 91 4.60 -2.54 18.78
N THR A 92 5.41 -3.37 18.12
CA THR A 92 6.14 -4.48 18.75
C THR A 92 7.60 -4.46 18.32
N PRO A 93 8.52 -5.10 19.08
CA PRO A 93 9.92 -5.27 18.66
C PRO A 93 10.10 -6.42 17.67
N ASN A 94 9.05 -7.11 17.27
CA ASN A 94 9.12 -8.27 16.37
C ASN A 94 9.65 -7.90 14.98
N PRO A 95 10.37 -8.79 14.29
CA PRO A 95 10.72 -8.61 12.90
C PRO A 95 9.46 -8.42 12.05
N LYS A 96 9.55 -7.58 11.00
CA LYS A 96 8.41 -7.25 10.14
C LYS A 96 8.71 -7.53 8.68
N VAL A 97 7.76 -8.15 8.01
CA VAL A 97 7.82 -8.45 6.58
C VAL A 97 6.61 -7.82 5.90
N PHE A 98 6.87 -6.92 4.95
CA PHE A 98 5.86 -6.27 4.15
C PHE A 98 5.86 -6.90 2.76
N LEU A 99 4.72 -7.47 2.34
CA LEU A 99 4.53 -8.04 1.01
C LEU A 99 3.37 -7.33 0.31
N SER A 100 3.67 -6.72 -0.83
CA SER A 100 2.67 -5.94 -1.55
C SER A 100 2.70 -6.16 -3.06
N THR A 101 1.53 -6.01 -3.69
CA THR A 101 1.42 -5.99 -5.16
C THR A 101 0.54 -4.83 -5.61
N GLY A 102 0.94 -4.16 -6.69
CA GLY A 102 0.19 -3.04 -7.26
C GLY A 102 -0.11 -1.96 -6.22
N SER A 103 -1.36 -1.45 -6.20
CA SER A 103 -1.78 -0.42 -5.25
C SER A 103 -1.79 -0.85 -3.78
N GLY A 104 -1.71 -2.16 -3.48
CA GLY A 104 -1.44 -2.68 -2.13
C GLY A 104 -0.13 -2.19 -1.52
N LEU A 105 0.71 -1.56 -2.33
CA LEU A 105 1.88 -0.84 -1.86
C LEU A 105 1.53 0.26 -0.84
N ALA A 106 0.42 0.96 -1.01
CA ALA A 106 0.06 2.14 -0.21
C ALA A 106 0.16 1.91 1.31
N PRO A 107 -0.60 0.97 1.92
CA PRO A 107 -0.52 0.75 3.36
C PRO A 107 0.83 0.15 3.79
N CYS A 108 1.41 -0.77 3.01
CA CYS A 108 2.69 -1.42 3.33
C CYS A 108 3.85 -0.42 3.32
N TYR A 109 3.88 0.50 2.35
CA TYR A 109 4.88 1.56 2.28
C TYR A 109 4.82 2.47 3.51
N ARG A 110 3.61 2.93 3.87
CA ARG A 110 3.43 3.79 5.04
C ARG A 110 3.82 3.07 6.33
N MET A 111 3.42 1.81 6.51
CA MET A 111 3.82 1.02 7.68
C MET A 111 5.34 0.89 7.78
N ALA A 112 6.00 0.56 6.68
CA ALA A 112 7.46 0.41 6.65
C ALA A 112 8.21 1.72 6.93
N LYS A 113 7.66 2.85 6.44
CA LYS A 113 8.19 4.20 6.64
C LYS A 113 8.05 4.67 8.08
N GLU A 114 6.88 4.43 8.70
CA GLU A 114 6.55 4.93 10.03
C GLU A 114 6.94 3.96 11.16
N ASP A 115 7.32 2.70 10.85
CA ASP A 115 7.80 1.77 11.85
C ASP A 115 9.13 2.24 12.45
N GLN A 116 9.07 2.72 13.68
CA GLN A 116 10.22 3.18 14.46
C GLN A 116 10.89 2.08 15.26
N SER A 117 10.40 0.82 15.15
CA SER A 117 11.02 -0.29 15.85
C SER A 117 12.42 -0.58 15.28
N TRP A 118 13.36 -0.96 16.15
CA TRP A 118 14.69 -1.43 15.75
C TRP A 118 14.66 -2.86 15.19
N SER A 119 13.48 -3.40 14.91
CA SER A 119 13.30 -4.73 14.38
C SER A 119 13.85 -4.87 12.97
N LYS A 120 14.26 -6.09 12.62
CA LYS A 120 14.61 -6.40 11.24
C LYS A 120 13.40 -6.27 10.35
N LYS A 121 13.54 -5.54 9.24
CA LYS A 121 12.50 -5.34 8.24
C LYS A 121 12.90 -5.98 6.93
N ARG A 122 11.91 -6.54 6.23
CA ARG A 122 12.03 -6.98 4.84
C ARG A 122 10.86 -6.41 4.05
N PHE A 123 11.15 -5.99 2.83
CA PHE A 123 10.14 -5.38 1.96
C PHE A 123 10.11 -6.09 0.61
N PHE A 124 8.94 -6.59 0.23
CA PHE A 124 8.71 -7.25 -1.05
C PHE A 124 7.60 -6.50 -1.79
N PHE A 125 7.92 -6.03 -2.99
CA PHE A 125 6.97 -5.37 -3.87
C PHE A 125 7.01 -5.99 -5.27
N SER A 126 5.84 -6.24 -5.86
CA SER A 126 5.76 -6.78 -7.21
C SER A 126 4.70 -6.08 -8.04
N VAL A 127 5.05 -5.91 -9.33
CA VAL A 127 4.13 -5.46 -10.38
C VAL A 127 4.13 -6.45 -11.54
N SER A 128 3.17 -6.33 -12.47
CA SER A 128 3.11 -7.23 -13.62
C SER A 128 4.15 -6.91 -14.68
N TYR A 129 4.29 -5.63 -15.03
CA TYR A 129 5.16 -5.14 -16.09
C TYR A 129 5.97 -3.94 -15.61
N ARG A 130 7.10 -3.66 -16.26
CA ARG A 130 7.95 -2.50 -15.95
C ARG A 130 7.21 -1.16 -16.03
N LYS A 131 6.32 -1.03 -16.99
CA LYS A 131 5.47 0.16 -17.13
C LYS A 131 4.57 0.44 -15.94
N ASP A 132 4.26 -0.60 -15.15
CA ASP A 132 3.41 -0.53 -13.96
C ASP A 132 4.21 -0.21 -12.68
N LEU A 133 5.55 -0.10 -12.80
CA LEU A 133 6.43 0.14 -11.66
C LEU A 133 6.34 1.61 -11.22
N PHE A 134 6.09 1.80 -9.94
CA PHE A 134 6.05 3.11 -9.29
C PHE A 134 6.66 3.03 -7.89
N TYR A 135 7.05 4.15 -7.34
CA TYR A 135 7.60 4.27 -5.98
C TYR A 135 8.88 3.45 -5.73
N SER A 136 9.57 2.96 -6.75
CA SER A 136 10.78 2.16 -6.56
C SER A 136 11.88 2.94 -5.84
N GLU A 137 12.08 4.21 -6.16
CA GLU A 137 13.06 5.06 -5.51
C GLU A 137 12.64 5.42 -4.07
N GLN A 138 11.35 5.66 -3.83
CA GLN A 138 10.80 5.88 -2.49
C GLN A 138 10.96 4.65 -1.60
N ILE A 139 10.75 3.43 -2.14
CA ILE A 139 10.98 2.18 -1.42
C ILE A 139 12.47 2.02 -1.09
N LYS A 140 13.37 2.26 -2.03
CA LYS A 140 14.82 2.20 -1.81
C LYS A 140 15.25 3.22 -0.73
N ALA A 141 14.67 4.41 -0.73
CA ALA A 141 14.95 5.46 0.25
C ALA A 141 14.52 5.09 1.69
N LEU A 142 13.71 4.03 1.90
CA LEU A 142 13.44 3.49 3.24
C LEU A 142 14.67 2.84 3.88
N ASN A 143 15.72 2.57 3.09
CA ASN A 143 16.97 1.94 3.54
C ASN A 143 16.74 0.61 4.30
N ILE A 144 15.75 -0.17 3.87
CA ILE A 144 15.54 -1.53 4.38
C ILE A 144 16.51 -2.47 3.66
N PRO A 145 17.46 -3.12 4.38
CA PRO A 145 18.53 -3.89 3.74
C PRO A 145 18.04 -5.03 2.85
N GLU A 146 16.96 -5.69 3.25
CA GLU A 146 16.34 -6.79 2.49
C GLU A 146 15.09 -6.26 1.76
N THR A 147 15.33 -5.51 0.68
CA THR A 147 14.27 -4.96 -0.20
C THR A 147 14.32 -5.66 -1.55
N HIS A 148 13.21 -6.27 -1.93
CA HIS A 148 13.02 -7.02 -3.15
C HIS A 148 11.92 -6.38 -4.00
N ILE A 149 12.25 -5.94 -5.20
CA ILE A 149 11.29 -5.41 -6.16
C ILE A 149 11.30 -6.32 -7.38
N SER A 150 10.17 -6.95 -7.68
CA SER A 150 10.05 -7.91 -8.77
C SER A 150 9.04 -7.50 -9.84
N ILE A 151 9.31 -7.92 -11.08
CA ILE A 151 8.41 -7.77 -12.22
C ILE A 151 8.03 -9.17 -12.71
N SER A 152 6.73 -9.49 -12.63
CA SER A 152 6.31 -10.89 -12.71
C SER A 152 6.11 -11.44 -14.12
N ARG A 153 6.02 -10.58 -15.16
CA ARG A 153 5.67 -11.00 -16.53
C ARG A 153 6.66 -10.57 -17.60
N GLU A 154 7.71 -9.87 -17.23
CA GLU A 154 8.82 -9.51 -18.12
C GLU A 154 10.13 -9.40 -17.36
N GLU A 155 11.25 -9.66 -18.01
CA GLU A 155 12.58 -9.38 -17.49
C GLU A 155 12.87 -7.89 -17.62
N ALA A 156 13.43 -7.29 -16.59
CA ALA A 156 13.83 -5.90 -16.60
C ALA A 156 15.14 -5.71 -15.82
N PRO A 157 16.11 -4.93 -16.35
CA PRO A 157 17.34 -4.63 -15.63
C PRO A 157 17.05 -4.07 -14.23
N TRP A 158 17.85 -4.47 -13.25
CA TRP A 158 17.82 -3.99 -11.86
C TRP A 158 16.65 -4.48 -11.00
N TYR A 159 15.76 -5.34 -11.52
CA TYR A 159 14.60 -5.90 -10.82
C TYR A 159 14.61 -7.43 -10.92
N GLU A 160 14.06 -8.07 -9.90
CA GLU A 160 13.90 -9.53 -9.90
C GLU A 160 12.83 -9.94 -10.92
N TYR A 161 13.08 -11.00 -11.66
CA TYR A 161 12.09 -11.58 -12.55
C TYR A 161 11.19 -12.58 -11.82
N GLY A 162 9.90 -12.50 -12.07
CA GLY A 162 8.93 -13.44 -11.54
C GLY A 162 8.13 -12.91 -10.36
N ARG A 163 7.36 -13.81 -9.76
CA ARG A 163 6.55 -13.49 -8.57
C ARG A 163 7.43 -13.46 -7.34
N ILE A 164 7.01 -12.71 -6.33
CA ILE A 164 7.64 -12.73 -5.00
C ILE A 164 7.84 -14.17 -4.53
N GLN A 165 9.04 -14.51 -4.09
CA GLN A 165 9.41 -15.82 -3.56
C GLN A 165 9.89 -15.65 -2.11
N ILE A 166 9.29 -16.39 -1.19
CA ILE A 166 9.69 -16.43 0.23
C ILE A 166 9.89 -17.86 0.75
N ASP A 167 9.73 -18.86 -0.11
CA ASP A 167 9.70 -20.26 0.29
C ASP A 167 11.04 -20.72 0.89
N ASN A 168 12.15 -20.14 0.41
CA ASN A 168 13.52 -20.46 0.86
C ASN A 168 14.05 -19.46 1.91
N ILE A 169 13.19 -18.59 2.46
CA ILE A 169 13.61 -17.62 3.47
C ILE A 169 13.08 -18.08 4.83
N ASP A 170 13.98 -18.27 5.78
CA ASP A 170 13.61 -18.52 7.16
C ASP A 170 13.40 -17.21 7.91
N PHE A 171 12.28 -17.15 8.62
CA PHE A 171 11.93 -16.03 9.47
C PHE A 171 11.83 -16.50 10.94
N PRO A 172 12.19 -15.66 11.91
CA PRO A 172 11.86 -15.92 13.31
C PRO A 172 10.36 -16.17 13.49
N VAL A 173 9.97 -17.05 14.41
CA VAL A 173 8.57 -17.47 14.59
C VAL A 173 7.65 -16.31 15.01
N GLU A 174 8.21 -15.31 15.69
CA GLU A 174 7.52 -14.09 16.10
C GLU A 174 7.32 -13.05 14.99
N THR A 175 7.85 -13.30 13.79
CA THR A 175 7.77 -12.35 12.65
C THR A 175 6.33 -11.98 12.34
N GLU A 176 6.11 -10.70 12.13
CA GLU A 176 4.84 -10.13 11.71
C GLU A 176 4.83 -9.93 10.19
N PHE A 177 3.84 -10.49 9.53
CA PHE A 177 3.67 -10.40 8.08
C PHE A 177 2.49 -9.49 7.75
N TYR A 178 2.74 -8.46 6.95
CA TYR A 178 1.74 -7.51 6.44
C TYR A 178 1.59 -7.73 4.94
N LEU A 179 0.45 -8.29 4.53
CA LEU A 179 0.17 -8.68 3.14
C LEU A 179 -0.92 -7.79 2.57
N CYS A 180 -0.63 -7.07 1.49
CA CYS A 180 -1.62 -6.23 0.82
C CYS A 180 -1.53 -6.28 -0.70
N GLY A 181 -2.67 -6.38 -1.38
CA GLY A 181 -2.77 -6.35 -2.84
C GLY A 181 -3.76 -7.35 -3.42
N VAL A 182 -3.40 -7.99 -4.54
CA VAL A 182 -4.29 -8.91 -5.27
C VAL A 182 -4.75 -10.07 -4.37
N PRO A 183 -6.08 -10.35 -4.28
CA PRO A 183 -6.63 -11.37 -3.38
C PRO A 183 -5.99 -12.76 -3.49
N LEU A 184 -5.67 -13.19 -4.71
CA LEU A 184 -5.00 -14.49 -4.93
C LEU A 184 -3.60 -14.53 -4.32
N MET A 185 -2.83 -13.45 -4.41
CA MET A 185 -1.50 -13.35 -3.78
C MET A 185 -1.62 -13.39 -2.26
N VAL A 186 -2.51 -12.59 -1.68
CA VAL A 186 -2.73 -12.55 -0.23
C VAL A 186 -3.11 -13.93 0.30
N LYS A 187 -4.05 -14.63 -0.37
CA LYS A 187 -4.48 -15.98 0.00
C LYS A 187 -3.34 -17.00 -0.09
N ASP A 188 -2.54 -16.98 -1.16
CA ASP A 188 -1.42 -17.90 -1.37
C ASP A 188 -0.37 -17.74 -0.26
N PHE A 189 0.10 -16.52 -0.02
CA PHE A 189 1.08 -16.26 1.03
C PHE A 189 0.55 -16.57 2.43
N MET A 190 -0.69 -16.20 2.74
CA MET A 190 -1.30 -16.54 4.02
C MET A 190 -1.32 -18.06 4.25
N THR A 191 -1.67 -18.84 3.21
CA THR A 191 -1.69 -20.30 3.29
C THR A 191 -0.29 -20.88 3.50
N LYS A 192 0.69 -20.43 2.72
CA LYS A 192 2.09 -20.88 2.82
C LYS A 192 2.69 -20.53 4.17
N LEU A 193 2.50 -19.31 4.66
CA LEU A 193 3.03 -18.87 5.94
C LEU A 193 2.43 -19.66 7.10
N ARG A 194 1.10 -19.87 7.10
CA ARG A 194 0.43 -20.70 8.12
C ARG A 194 0.92 -22.14 8.11
N ALA A 195 1.12 -22.75 6.94
CA ALA A 195 1.67 -24.09 6.82
C ALA A 195 3.10 -24.22 7.40
N ARG A 196 3.85 -23.11 7.45
CA ARG A 196 5.16 -22.99 8.06
C ARG A 196 5.15 -22.61 9.54
N GLY A 197 3.96 -22.51 10.16
CA GLY A 197 3.79 -22.22 11.59
C GLY A 197 3.76 -20.74 11.97
N TYR A 198 3.73 -19.81 11.00
CA TYR A 198 3.63 -18.38 11.29
C TYR A 198 2.18 -18.00 11.59
N ASN A 199 1.95 -17.27 12.70
CA ASN A 199 0.62 -16.89 13.16
C ASN A 199 0.34 -15.38 13.10
N ASN A 200 1.38 -14.55 13.15
CA ASN A 200 1.26 -13.09 13.12
C ASN A 200 1.12 -12.60 11.67
N ILE A 201 0.00 -12.91 11.02
CA ILE A 201 -0.26 -12.59 9.62
C ILE A 201 -1.44 -11.64 9.55
N TYR A 202 -1.17 -10.41 9.11
CA TYR A 202 -2.14 -9.34 8.92
C TYR A 202 -2.36 -9.14 7.42
N VAL A 203 -3.62 -9.03 6.99
CA VAL A 203 -3.94 -9.01 5.57
C VAL A 203 -4.99 -7.95 5.23
N GLU A 204 -4.83 -7.34 4.07
CA GLU A 204 -5.85 -6.57 3.38
C GLU A 204 -5.80 -6.90 1.88
N ALA A 205 -6.97 -7.04 1.25
CA ALA A 205 -7.05 -7.40 -0.17
C ALA A 205 -8.15 -6.59 -0.86
N TYR A 206 -7.90 -6.12 -2.10
CA TYR A 206 -8.82 -5.35 -2.94
C TYR A 206 -8.50 -5.44 -4.43
#